data_c13fbc12f0258dc1a982b5bb267b09fe
#
_entry.id   c13fbc12f0258dc1a982b5bb267b09fe
#
_cell.length_a   1.000
_cell.length_b   1.000
_cell.length_c   1.000
_cell.angle_alpha   90.00
_cell.angle_beta   90.00
_cell.angle_gamma   90.00
#
_symmetry.space_group_name_H-M   'P 1'
#
loop_
_entity.id
_entity.type
_entity.pdbx_description
1 polymer ?
#
loop_
_entity_poly.entity_id
_entity_poly.type
_entity_poly.pdbx_seq_one_letter_code
_entity_poly.pdbx_strand_id
1 'polypeptide(L)'
;MGGGSLLTPLLVLIFGFSPSVAIGTDLLHGAVFKSVGAVRHRRLGNVQARLSGWMFLGSAPMSLVGVAVATWMKHRYGSGASSVQGTILGVALTIGGLGMLAKSLIRFRESPKEAFILTGRDRIAAVLIGLGGGFVVGLTSVGSGVFFGLTMLIVFPLRSAKVVGTDIFHAAALLWVAGFGHLVAGNVNLHAVAWLLVGSIPGVLLSSGFTVRLPDRLLRMMIGVVLAASGVRLLNQPYSSESALLILAVGLIGIACYYRLANRRRTTLTLGAA
;
A
#
# COMPACT_ATOMS: atom_id res chain seq x y z
N MET A 1 6.24 -3.00 3.71
CA MET A 1 5.08 -3.01 2.80
C MET A 1 3.87 -2.46 3.54
N GLY A 2 3.11 -1.54 2.95
CA GLY A 2 1.83 -1.05 3.50
C GLY A 2 1.82 0.33 4.16
N GLY A 3 2.96 0.87 4.59
CA GLY A 3 2.99 2.20 5.24
C GLY A 3 2.55 3.36 4.34
N GLY A 4 2.79 3.27 3.03
CA GLY A 4 2.37 4.32 2.09
C GLY A 4 0.86 4.45 1.90
N SER A 5 0.08 3.41 2.17
CA SER A 5 -1.38 3.49 2.02
C SER A 5 -2.10 4.13 3.22
N LEU A 6 -1.40 4.38 4.33
CA LEU A 6 -1.98 5.00 5.52
C LEU A 6 -1.96 6.52 5.48
N LEU A 7 -1.03 7.12 4.71
CA LEU A 7 -0.84 8.55 4.72
C LEU A 7 -2.02 9.30 4.06
N THR A 8 -2.52 8.82 2.93
CA THR A 8 -3.66 9.44 2.24
C THR A 8 -4.90 9.56 3.14
N PRO A 9 -5.41 8.48 3.80
CA PRO A 9 -6.55 8.62 4.70
C PRO A 9 -6.26 9.50 5.92
N LEU A 10 -5.03 9.50 6.43
CA LEU A 10 -4.63 10.37 7.53
C LEU A 10 -4.69 11.85 7.12
N LEU A 11 -4.20 12.19 5.92
CA LEU A 11 -4.28 13.54 5.38
C LEU A 11 -5.73 14.00 5.19
N VAL A 12 -6.62 13.11 4.73
CA VAL A 12 -8.03 13.44 4.51
C VAL A 12 -8.80 13.53 5.84
N LEU A 13 -8.69 12.51 6.70
CA LEU A 13 -9.54 12.37 7.88
C LEU A 13 -9.09 13.20 9.07
N ILE A 14 -7.77 13.41 9.24
CA ILE A 14 -7.21 14.13 10.38
C ILE A 14 -6.83 15.56 10.01
N PHE A 15 -6.18 15.73 8.85
CA PHE A 15 -5.69 17.05 8.43
C PHE A 15 -6.66 17.80 7.51
N GLY A 16 -7.81 17.20 7.13
CA GLY A 16 -8.85 17.85 6.36
C GLY A 16 -8.47 18.18 4.92
N PHE A 17 -7.46 17.53 4.35
CA PHE A 17 -7.09 17.73 2.95
C PHE A 17 -8.18 17.21 2.03
N SER A 18 -8.41 17.90 0.91
CA SER A 18 -9.23 17.34 -0.15
C SER A 18 -8.59 16.04 -0.67
N PRO A 19 -9.38 15.02 -1.07
CA PRO A 19 -8.84 13.73 -1.51
C PRO A 19 -7.80 13.85 -2.63
N SER A 20 -8.00 14.71 -3.63
CA SER A 20 -7.03 14.93 -4.71
C SER A 20 -5.68 15.41 -4.19
N VAL A 21 -5.67 16.39 -3.26
CA VAL A 21 -4.43 16.95 -2.71
C VAL A 21 -3.76 15.94 -1.78
N ALA A 22 -4.53 15.19 -1.00
CA ALA A 22 -4.00 14.14 -0.15
C ALA A 22 -3.30 13.04 -0.98
N ILE A 23 -3.95 12.58 -2.07
CA ILE A 23 -3.42 11.57 -3.00
C ILE A 23 -2.10 12.06 -3.63
N GLY A 24 -2.10 13.23 -4.24
CA GLY A 24 -0.90 13.76 -4.90
C GLY A 24 0.26 14.00 -3.92
N THR A 25 -0.03 14.52 -2.73
CA THR A 25 0.95 14.75 -1.65
C THR A 25 1.56 13.43 -1.16
N ASP A 26 0.74 12.40 -0.95
CA ASP A 26 1.19 11.06 -0.54
C ASP A 26 2.05 10.40 -1.64
N LEU A 27 1.63 10.49 -2.91
CA LEU A 27 2.39 9.94 -4.04
C LEU A 27 3.77 10.57 -4.14
N LEU A 28 3.89 11.88 -4.06
CA LEU A 28 5.18 12.56 -4.17
C LEU A 28 6.06 12.30 -2.94
N HIS A 29 5.50 12.36 -1.72
CA HIS A 29 6.20 11.96 -0.50
C HIS A 29 6.69 10.51 -0.58
N GLY A 30 5.80 9.60 -1.00
CA GLY A 30 6.09 8.18 -1.17
C GLY A 30 7.18 7.89 -2.20
N ALA A 31 7.25 8.68 -3.29
CA ALA A 31 8.28 8.58 -4.30
C ALA A 31 9.68 8.77 -3.71
N VAL A 32 9.89 9.85 -2.94
CA VAL A 32 11.16 10.14 -2.27
C VAL A 32 11.49 9.04 -1.27
N PHE A 33 10.57 8.75 -0.37
CA PHE A 33 10.75 7.80 0.71
C PHE A 33 11.04 6.37 0.23
N LYS A 34 10.28 5.88 -0.76
CA LYS A 34 10.48 4.53 -1.30
C LYS A 34 11.73 4.40 -2.17
N SER A 35 12.26 5.50 -2.72
CA SER A 35 13.51 5.47 -3.46
C SER A 35 14.68 5.02 -2.59
N VAL A 36 14.72 5.44 -1.33
CA VAL A 36 15.74 4.98 -0.37
C VAL A 36 15.62 3.45 -0.15
N GLY A 37 14.41 2.96 0.06
CA GLY A 37 14.14 1.52 0.19
C GLY A 37 14.49 0.73 -1.06
N ALA A 38 14.16 1.27 -2.25
CA ALA A 38 14.44 0.65 -3.54
C ALA A 38 15.94 0.44 -3.78
N VAL A 39 16.75 1.45 -3.49
CA VAL A 39 18.22 1.35 -3.59
C VAL A 39 18.75 0.27 -2.65
N ARG A 40 18.28 0.23 -1.40
CA ARG A 40 18.71 -0.78 -0.42
C ARG A 40 18.33 -2.20 -0.88
N HIS A 41 17.08 -2.43 -1.29
CA HIS A 41 16.63 -3.74 -1.76
C HIS A 41 17.36 -4.19 -3.04
N ARG A 42 17.68 -3.24 -3.93
CA ARG A 42 18.48 -3.53 -5.13
C ARG A 42 19.89 -3.99 -4.77
N ARG A 43 20.57 -3.33 -3.82
CA ARG A 43 21.89 -3.72 -3.32
C ARG A 43 21.90 -5.10 -2.65
N LEU A 44 20.81 -5.45 -1.95
CA LEU A 44 20.62 -6.76 -1.33
C LEU A 44 20.27 -7.88 -2.33
N GLY A 45 20.18 -7.57 -3.63
CA GLY A 45 19.82 -8.56 -4.64
C GLY A 45 18.35 -9.02 -4.58
N ASN A 46 17.48 -8.33 -3.83
CA ASN A 46 16.08 -8.69 -3.64
C ASN A 46 15.13 -8.10 -4.70
N VAL A 47 15.64 -7.63 -5.84
CA VAL A 47 14.85 -7.00 -6.89
C VAL A 47 14.89 -7.84 -8.16
N GLN A 48 13.71 -8.13 -8.73
CA GLN A 48 13.54 -8.65 -10.07
C GLN A 48 13.30 -7.49 -11.06
N ALA A 49 14.40 -6.81 -11.43
CA ALA A 49 14.33 -5.58 -12.23
C ALA A 49 13.61 -5.77 -13.57
N ARG A 50 13.80 -6.93 -14.24
CA ARG A 50 13.11 -7.23 -15.51
C ARG A 50 11.60 -7.34 -15.34
N LEU A 51 11.12 -8.00 -14.29
CA LEU A 51 9.69 -8.09 -13.97
C LEU A 51 9.13 -6.70 -13.67
N SER A 52 9.82 -5.93 -12.81
CA SER A 52 9.45 -4.55 -12.49
C SER A 52 9.37 -3.67 -13.74
N GLY A 53 10.30 -3.82 -14.69
CA GLY A 53 10.29 -3.07 -15.96
C GLY A 53 9.05 -3.35 -16.80
N TRP A 54 8.65 -4.63 -16.96
CA TRP A 54 7.43 -4.98 -17.68
C TRP A 54 6.17 -4.48 -16.98
N MET A 55 6.11 -4.57 -15.66
CA MET A 55 5.01 -3.97 -14.90
C MET A 55 4.96 -2.45 -15.07
N PHE A 56 6.13 -1.79 -15.10
CA PHE A 56 6.23 -0.34 -15.24
C PHE A 56 5.75 0.16 -16.60
N LEU A 57 5.99 -0.61 -17.68
CA LEU A 57 5.47 -0.29 -19.02
C LEU A 57 3.93 -0.16 -19.04
N GLY A 58 3.24 -1.00 -18.26
CA GLY A 58 1.79 -0.89 -18.12
C GLY A 58 1.37 0.18 -17.10
N SER A 59 2.05 0.21 -15.95
CA SER A 59 1.61 1.02 -14.83
C SER A 59 1.90 2.51 -14.98
N ALA A 60 3.01 2.91 -15.60
CA ALA A 60 3.36 4.30 -15.75
C ALA A 60 2.31 5.08 -16.61
N PRO A 61 1.96 4.66 -17.84
CA PRO A 61 0.95 5.35 -18.63
C PRO A 61 -0.43 5.31 -17.95
N MET A 62 -0.82 4.16 -17.39
CA MET A 62 -2.12 4.06 -16.74
C MET A 62 -2.21 4.84 -15.43
N SER A 63 -1.10 5.07 -14.73
CA SER A 63 -1.11 5.96 -13.58
C SER A 63 -1.39 7.41 -13.98
N LEU A 64 -0.86 7.86 -15.11
CA LEU A 64 -1.17 9.20 -15.66
C LEU A 64 -2.64 9.29 -16.09
N VAL A 65 -3.22 8.23 -16.65
CA VAL A 65 -4.68 8.16 -16.89
C VAL A 65 -5.45 8.30 -15.58
N GLY A 66 -5.03 7.59 -14.52
CA GLY A 66 -5.62 7.73 -13.18
C GLY A 66 -5.55 9.17 -12.64
N VAL A 67 -4.39 9.82 -12.79
CA VAL A 67 -4.19 11.24 -12.44
C VAL A 67 -5.13 12.15 -13.25
N ALA A 68 -5.22 11.92 -14.56
CA ALA A 68 -6.09 12.70 -15.45
C ALA A 68 -7.57 12.56 -15.04
N VAL A 69 -8.02 11.34 -14.72
CA VAL A 69 -9.38 11.07 -14.22
C VAL A 69 -9.62 11.79 -12.89
N ALA A 70 -8.69 11.70 -11.94
CA ALA A 70 -8.81 12.38 -10.65
C ALA A 70 -8.93 13.91 -10.83
N THR A 71 -8.11 14.47 -11.72
CA THR A 71 -8.10 15.90 -12.02
C THR A 71 -9.37 16.33 -12.75
N TRP A 72 -9.81 15.55 -13.76
CA TRP A 72 -11.06 15.79 -14.46
C TRP A 72 -12.25 15.79 -13.52
N MET A 73 -12.33 14.84 -12.58
CA MET A 73 -13.39 14.80 -11.58
C MET A 73 -13.40 16.06 -10.71
N LYS A 74 -12.22 16.55 -10.30
CA LYS A 74 -12.08 17.79 -9.54
C LYS A 74 -12.64 19.00 -10.29
N HIS A 75 -12.33 19.11 -11.57
CA HIS A 75 -12.83 20.21 -12.41
C HIS A 75 -14.31 20.09 -12.75
N ARG A 76 -14.81 18.86 -12.99
CA ARG A 76 -16.19 18.62 -13.44
C ARG A 76 -17.21 18.78 -12.32
N TYR A 77 -16.88 18.33 -11.11
CA TYR A 77 -17.81 18.27 -9.97
C TYR A 77 -17.56 19.36 -8.92
N GLY A 78 -16.50 20.16 -9.04
CA GLY A 78 -16.19 21.24 -8.10
C GLY A 78 -16.18 20.78 -6.64
N SER A 79 -17.03 21.38 -5.80
CA SER A 79 -17.17 21.00 -4.38
C SER A 79 -17.68 19.57 -4.17
N GLY A 80 -18.50 19.04 -5.10
CA GLY A 80 -18.98 17.66 -5.09
C GLY A 80 -17.91 16.61 -5.41
N ALA A 81 -16.82 17.01 -6.07
CA ALA A 81 -15.70 16.11 -6.40
C ALA A 81 -15.09 15.44 -5.17
N SER A 82 -15.02 16.16 -4.05
CA SER A 82 -14.46 15.63 -2.80
C SER A 82 -15.25 14.43 -2.28
N SER A 83 -16.57 14.42 -2.42
CA SER A 83 -17.42 13.30 -2.03
C SER A 83 -17.22 12.09 -2.93
N VAL A 84 -17.23 12.28 -4.26
CA VAL A 84 -17.02 11.18 -5.22
C VAL A 84 -15.62 10.59 -5.11
N GLN A 85 -14.59 11.42 -5.06
CA GLN A 85 -13.21 10.97 -4.88
C GLN A 85 -13.00 10.31 -3.53
N GLY A 86 -13.62 10.84 -2.47
CA GLY A 86 -13.62 10.24 -1.14
C GLY A 86 -14.23 8.84 -1.15
N THR A 87 -15.34 8.65 -1.85
CA THR A 87 -15.97 7.33 -2.01
C THR A 87 -15.07 6.36 -2.77
N ILE A 88 -14.48 6.77 -3.90
CA ILE A 88 -13.56 5.92 -4.67
C ILE A 88 -12.34 5.54 -3.81
N LEU A 89 -11.78 6.50 -3.11
CA LEU A 89 -10.67 6.26 -2.18
C LEU A 89 -11.11 5.31 -1.05
N GLY A 90 -12.31 5.52 -0.50
CA GLY A 90 -12.89 4.65 0.53
C GLY A 90 -13.04 3.21 0.09
N VAL A 91 -13.55 2.97 -1.11
CA VAL A 91 -13.65 1.63 -1.72
C VAL A 91 -12.25 1.02 -1.91
N ALA A 92 -11.31 1.77 -2.47
CA ALA A 92 -9.95 1.29 -2.69
C ALA A 92 -9.23 0.93 -1.38
N LEU A 93 -9.39 1.75 -0.33
CA LEU A 93 -8.84 1.49 1.00
C LEU A 93 -9.48 0.29 1.67
N THR A 94 -10.80 0.13 1.56
CA THR A 94 -11.52 -1.02 2.12
C THR A 94 -11.07 -2.31 1.46
N ILE A 95 -11.02 -2.36 0.14
CA ILE A 95 -10.53 -3.53 -0.61
C ILE A 95 -9.05 -3.79 -0.27
N GLY A 96 -8.22 -2.74 -0.21
CA GLY A 96 -6.82 -2.84 0.17
C GLY A 96 -6.64 -3.38 1.60
N GLY A 97 -7.43 -2.89 2.56
CA GLY A 97 -7.44 -3.35 3.94
C GLY A 97 -7.84 -4.82 4.06
N LEU A 98 -8.92 -5.23 3.39
CA LEU A 98 -9.36 -6.63 3.33
C LEU A 98 -8.31 -7.52 2.67
N GLY A 99 -7.69 -7.08 1.58
CA GLY A 99 -6.59 -7.78 0.93
C GLY A 99 -5.39 -7.98 1.85
N MET A 100 -5.06 -6.98 2.67
CA MET A 100 -3.98 -7.07 3.66
C MET A 100 -4.32 -8.06 4.77
N LEU A 101 -5.57 -8.07 5.26
CA LEU A 101 -6.06 -9.06 6.23
C LEU A 101 -6.04 -10.47 5.65
N ALA A 102 -6.57 -10.67 4.45
CA ALA A 102 -6.52 -11.96 3.76
C ALA A 102 -5.08 -12.45 3.60
N LYS A 103 -4.16 -11.59 3.17
CA LYS A 103 -2.73 -11.91 3.06
C LYS A 103 -2.10 -12.30 4.40
N SER A 104 -2.58 -11.75 5.52
CA SER A 104 -2.08 -12.11 6.85
C SER A 104 -2.56 -13.49 7.32
N LEU A 105 -3.72 -13.93 6.83
CA LEU A 105 -4.34 -15.23 7.19
C LEU A 105 -3.86 -16.37 6.30
N ILE A 106 -3.60 -16.11 5.02
CA ILE A 106 -3.15 -17.10 4.05
C ILE A 106 -1.65 -17.35 4.24
N ARG A 107 -1.28 -18.60 4.48
CA ARG A 107 0.11 -19.04 4.44
C ARG A 107 0.49 -19.29 2.99
N PHE A 108 1.13 -18.34 2.36
CA PHE A 108 1.72 -18.57 1.02
C PHE A 108 2.88 -19.55 1.16
N ARG A 109 2.80 -20.65 0.42
CA ARG A 109 3.88 -21.62 0.34
C ARG A 109 5.04 -20.95 -0.40
N GLU A 110 6.17 -20.78 0.26
CA GLU A 110 7.36 -20.24 -0.40
C GLU A 110 7.78 -21.14 -1.53
N SER A 111 7.95 -20.58 -2.72
CA SER A 111 8.49 -21.35 -3.84
C SER A 111 9.99 -21.53 -3.65
N PRO A 112 10.50 -22.79 -3.72
CA PRO A 112 11.93 -23.05 -3.55
C PRO A 112 12.79 -22.63 -4.74
N LYS A 113 12.19 -22.12 -5.83
CA LYS A 113 12.94 -21.77 -7.05
C LYS A 113 13.85 -20.57 -6.83
N GLU A 114 15.15 -20.79 -6.85
CA GLU A 114 16.18 -19.74 -6.71
C GLU A 114 16.27 -18.85 -7.95
N ALA A 115 16.02 -19.38 -9.13
CA ALA A 115 16.05 -18.67 -10.39
C ALA A 115 14.65 -18.61 -11.03
N PHE A 116 14.08 -17.40 -11.05
CA PHE A 116 12.86 -17.12 -11.82
C PHE A 116 13.24 -16.56 -13.18
N ILE A 117 12.92 -17.32 -14.23
CA ILE A 117 13.12 -16.93 -15.65
C ILE A 117 11.80 -16.41 -16.18
N LEU A 118 11.79 -15.17 -16.64
CA LEU A 118 10.61 -14.52 -17.20
C LEU A 118 10.24 -15.14 -18.57
N THR A 119 9.08 -15.76 -18.63
CA THR A 119 8.50 -16.25 -19.88
C THR A 119 7.73 -15.16 -20.62
N GLY A 120 7.32 -15.42 -21.87
CA GLY A 120 6.47 -14.48 -22.63
C GLY A 120 5.12 -14.24 -21.94
N ARG A 121 4.51 -15.28 -21.34
CA ARG A 121 3.26 -15.18 -20.57
C ARG A 121 3.44 -14.31 -19.32
N ASP A 122 4.56 -14.45 -18.63
CA ASP A 122 4.85 -13.63 -17.45
C ASP A 122 4.98 -12.15 -17.78
N ARG A 123 5.53 -11.81 -18.96
CA ARG A 123 5.64 -10.43 -19.43
C ARG A 123 4.26 -9.83 -19.69
N ILE A 124 3.36 -10.55 -20.35
CA ILE A 124 1.98 -10.12 -20.59
C ILE A 124 1.25 -9.93 -19.26
N ALA A 125 1.34 -10.91 -18.35
CA ALA A 125 0.74 -10.83 -17.03
C ALA A 125 1.28 -9.61 -16.24
N ALA A 126 2.60 -9.36 -16.30
CA ALA A 126 3.22 -8.21 -15.67
C ALA A 126 2.68 -6.87 -16.20
N VAL A 127 2.52 -6.75 -17.53
CA VAL A 127 1.95 -5.54 -18.15
C VAL A 127 0.48 -5.36 -17.73
N LEU A 128 -0.34 -6.43 -17.75
CA LEU A 128 -1.75 -6.36 -17.34
C LEU A 128 -1.91 -5.99 -15.87
N ILE A 129 -1.11 -6.57 -14.98
CA ILE A 129 -1.05 -6.17 -13.56
C ILE A 129 -0.62 -4.70 -13.45
N GLY A 130 0.35 -4.30 -14.26
CA GLY A 130 0.79 -2.92 -14.36
C GLY A 130 -0.34 -1.98 -14.74
N LEU A 131 -1.08 -2.28 -15.81
CA LEU A 131 -2.20 -1.47 -16.28
C LEU A 131 -3.25 -1.24 -15.18
N GLY A 132 -3.76 -2.31 -14.58
CA GLY A 132 -4.76 -2.21 -13.52
C GLY A 132 -4.24 -1.50 -12.27
N GLY A 133 -3.07 -1.92 -11.77
CA GLY A 133 -2.48 -1.34 -10.57
C GLY A 133 -2.03 0.11 -10.76
N GLY A 134 -1.48 0.45 -11.94
CA GLY A 134 -1.09 1.82 -12.27
C GLY A 134 -2.26 2.79 -12.23
N PHE A 135 -3.38 2.41 -12.86
CA PHE A 135 -4.62 3.21 -12.83
C PHE A 135 -5.09 3.46 -11.40
N VAL A 136 -5.20 2.38 -10.60
CA VAL A 136 -5.65 2.49 -9.20
C VAL A 136 -4.71 3.37 -8.39
N VAL A 137 -3.39 3.20 -8.52
CA VAL A 137 -2.40 4.03 -7.80
C VAL A 137 -2.47 5.48 -8.21
N GLY A 138 -2.55 5.79 -9.50
CA GLY A 138 -2.67 7.17 -9.98
C GLY A 138 -3.95 7.85 -9.53
N LEU A 139 -5.05 7.11 -9.43
CA LEU A 139 -6.35 7.63 -9.03
C LEU A 139 -6.49 7.78 -7.50
N THR A 140 -5.86 6.89 -6.70
CA THR A 140 -6.15 6.77 -5.25
C THR A 140 -4.93 6.77 -4.35
N SER A 141 -3.71 6.71 -4.89
CA SER A 141 -2.47 6.41 -4.15
C SER A 141 -2.44 5.02 -3.49
N VAL A 142 -3.57 4.33 -3.41
CA VAL A 142 -3.71 3.00 -2.78
C VAL A 142 -3.34 1.92 -3.79
N GLY A 143 -2.55 0.94 -3.38
CA GLY A 143 -2.25 -0.21 -4.24
C GLY A 143 -0.76 -0.53 -4.35
N SER A 144 0.13 0.45 -4.19
CA SER A 144 1.56 0.13 -4.09
C SER A 144 1.82 -0.63 -2.79
N GLY A 145 2.16 -1.89 -2.88
CA GLY A 145 2.44 -2.76 -1.73
C GLY A 145 1.33 -3.75 -1.39
N VAL A 146 0.05 -3.41 -1.50
CA VAL A 146 -1.06 -4.35 -1.31
C VAL A 146 -1.39 -5.03 -2.64
N PHE A 147 -1.80 -4.26 -3.63
CA PHE A 147 -2.19 -4.80 -4.94
C PHE A 147 -1.01 -5.47 -5.64
N PHE A 148 0.09 -4.76 -5.87
CA PHE A 148 1.24 -5.31 -6.57
C PHE A 148 1.92 -6.44 -5.79
N GLY A 149 2.08 -6.29 -4.47
CA GLY A 149 2.68 -7.34 -3.65
C GLY A 149 1.82 -8.61 -3.57
N LEU A 150 0.48 -8.49 -3.56
CA LEU A 150 -0.41 -9.64 -3.54
C LEU A 150 -0.46 -10.33 -4.91
N THR A 151 -0.64 -9.57 -5.98
CA THR A 151 -0.68 -10.11 -7.35
C THR A 151 0.62 -10.77 -7.74
N MET A 152 1.78 -10.18 -7.36
CA MET A 152 3.08 -10.82 -7.59
C MET A 152 3.22 -12.15 -6.85
N LEU A 153 2.72 -12.26 -5.61
CA LEU A 153 2.78 -13.51 -4.84
C LEU A 153 1.89 -14.61 -5.43
N ILE A 154 0.77 -14.25 -6.05
CA ILE A 154 -0.17 -15.20 -6.62
C ILE A 154 0.28 -15.65 -8.02
N VAL A 155 0.73 -14.69 -8.83
CA VAL A 155 0.98 -14.92 -10.27
C VAL A 155 2.40 -15.43 -10.53
N PHE A 156 3.39 -14.95 -9.77
CA PHE A 156 4.79 -15.30 -10.03
C PHE A 156 5.39 -16.15 -8.91
N PRO A 157 6.12 -17.23 -9.24
CA PRO A 157 6.76 -18.10 -8.25
C PRO A 157 8.01 -17.47 -7.65
N LEU A 158 7.84 -16.34 -6.95
CA LEU A 158 8.90 -15.57 -6.32
C LEU A 158 8.95 -15.82 -4.81
N ARG A 159 10.15 -15.82 -4.24
CA ARG A 159 10.35 -15.80 -2.77
C ARG A 159 9.81 -14.48 -2.20
N SER A 160 9.25 -14.53 -1.00
CA SER A 160 8.65 -13.34 -0.33
C SER A 160 9.59 -12.14 -0.30
N ALA A 161 10.88 -12.33 -0.03
CA ALA A 161 11.88 -11.26 -0.02
C ALA A 161 12.06 -10.59 -1.41
N LYS A 162 12.01 -11.40 -2.49
CA LYS A 162 12.07 -10.90 -3.87
C LYS A 162 10.81 -10.12 -4.25
N VAL A 163 9.63 -10.58 -3.80
CA VAL A 163 8.37 -9.86 -4.01
C VAL A 163 8.41 -8.50 -3.32
N VAL A 164 8.85 -8.46 -2.05
CA VAL A 164 8.96 -7.21 -1.28
C VAL A 164 9.91 -6.22 -1.96
N GLY A 165 11.09 -6.69 -2.33
CA GLY A 165 12.09 -5.82 -2.96
C GLY A 165 11.66 -5.32 -4.34
N THR A 166 11.03 -6.19 -5.15
CA THR A 166 10.52 -5.83 -6.47
C THR A 166 9.35 -4.86 -6.39
N ASP A 167 8.43 -5.05 -5.43
CA ASP A 167 7.32 -4.15 -5.17
C ASP A 167 7.80 -2.75 -4.76
N ILE A 168 8.72 -2.65 -3.81
CA ILE A 168 9.28 -1.35 -3.38
C ILE A 168 9.99 -0.65 -4.52
N PHE A 169 10.78 -1.39 -5.32
CA PHE A 169 11.51 -0.85 -6.46
C PHE A 169 10.56 -0.36 -7.55
N HIS A 170 9.55 -1.15 -7.92
CA HIS A 170 8.52 -0.78 -8.88
C HIS A 170 7.71 0.42 -8.37
N ALA A 171 7.27 0.37 -7.10
CA ALA A 171 6.49 1.45 -6.49
C ALA A 171 7.28 2.77 -6.47
N ALA A 172 8.58 2.75 -6.16
CA ALA A 172 9.39 3.96 -6.20
C ALA A 172 9.34 4.63 -7.57
N ALA A 173 9.56 3.88 -8.66
CA ALA A 173 9.50 4.41 -10.01
C ALA A 173 8.08 4.90 -10.39
N LEU A 174 7.05 4.12 -10.09
CA LEU A 174 5.65 4.46 -10.40
C LEU A 174 5.19 5.73 -9.67
N LEU A 175 5.55 5.86 -8.39
CA LEU A 175 5.16 7.00 -7.56
C LEU A 175 5.82 8.31 -8.03
N TRP A 176 7.01 8.26 -8.62
CA TRP A 176 7.58 9.43 -9.29
C TRP A 176 6.71 9.86 -10.46
N VAL A 177 6.29 8.95 -11.34
CA VAL A 177 5.44 9.27 -12.49
C VAL A 177 4.09 9.83 -12.04
N ALA A 178 3.39 9.13 -11.16
CA ALA A 178 2.08 9.56 -10.67
C ALA A 178 2.16 10.85 -9.83
N GLY A 179 3.17 10.97 -8.97
CA GLY A 179 3.40 12.14 -8.12
C GLY A 179 3.71 13.39 -8.92
N PHE A 180 4.57 13.29 -9.96
CA PHE A 180 4.78 14.39 -10.89
C PHE A 180 3.53 14.72 -11.71
N GLY A 181 2.76 13.72 -12.13
CA GLY A 181 1.47 13.96 -12.79
C GLY A 181 0.53 14.78 -11.91
N HIS A 182 0.39 14.43 -10.63
CA HIS A 182 -0.41 15.21 -9.67
C HIS A 182 0.20 16.60 -9.38
N LEU A 183 1.53 16.72 -9.36
CA LEU A 183 2.21 18.00 -9.16
C LEU A 183 1.89 18.97 -10.30
N VAL A 184 2.00 18.51 -11.55
CA VAL A 184 1.64 19.30 -12.74
C VAL A 184 0.16 19.65 -12.75
N ALA A 185 -0.70 18.76 -12.28
CA ALA A 185 -2.15 18.99 -12.15
C ALA A 185 -2.54 19.91 -10.96
N GLY A 186 -1.58 20.44 -10.19
CA GLY A 186 -1.85 21.29 -9.04
C GLY A 186 -2.52 20.57 -7.86
N ASN A 187 -2.32 19.26 -7.74
CA ASN A 187 -2.89 18.42 -6.70
C ASN A 187 -1.86 18.00 -5.63
N VAL A 188 -0.81 18.78 -5.40
CA VAL A 188 0.22 18.49 -4.41
C VAL A 188 0.43 19.67 -3.49
N ASN A 189 0.48 19.42 -2.19
CA ASN A 189 0.91 20.39 -1.21
C ASN A 189 2.40 20.16 -0.89
N LEU A 190 3.29 20.91 -1.54
CA LEU A 190 4.75 20.77 -1.38
C LEU A 190 5.22 21.05 0.05
N HIS A 191 4.55 21.98 0.76
CA HIS A 191 4.86 22.29 2.15
C HIS A 191 4.59 21.06 3.05
N ALA A 192 3.44 20.41 2.86
CA ALA A 192 3.14 19.16 3.55
C ALA A 192 4.14 18.05 3.19
N VAL A 193 4.52 17.90 1.90
CA VAL A 193 5.56 16.93 1.49
C VAL A 193 6.85 17.17 2.25
N ALA A 194 7.31 18.41 2.34
CA ALA A 194 8.56 18.75 3.04
C ALA A 194 8.50 18.35 4.53
N TRP A 195 7.45 18.75 5.26
CA TRP A 195 7.28 18.38 6.66
C TRP A 195 7.13 16.89 6.89
N LEU A 196 6.40 16.19 6.01
CA LEU A 196 6.29 14.75 6.06
C LEU A 196 7.64 14.05 5.86
N LEU A 197 8.50 14.57 4.98
CA LEU A 197 9.85 14.02 4.79
C LEU A 197 10.74 14.26 6.01
N VAL A 198 10.67 15.44 6.61
CA VAL A 198 11.41 15.75 7.85
C VAL A 198 11.04 14.80 8.99
N GLY A 199 9.77 14.40 9.09
CA GLY A 199 9.33 13.43 10.08
C GLY A 199 9.59 11.98 9.70
N SER A 200 9.33 11.61 8.44
CA SER A 200 9.39 10.21 8.00
C SER A 200 10.82 9.68 7.83
N ILE A 201 11.77 10.50 7.39
CA ILE A 201 13.17 10.06 7.22
C ILE A 201 13.81 9.67 8.56
N PRO A 202 13.83 10.54 9.60
CA PRO A 202 14.31 10.12 10.91
C PRO A 202 13.48 9.00 11.53
N GLY A 203 12.15 9.03 11.36
CA GLY A 203 11.25 8.01 11.85
C GLY A 203 11.61 6.61 11.35
N VAL A 204 11.94 6.47 10.07
CA VAL A 204 12.37 5.19 9.50
C VAL A 204 13.74 4.76 10.00
N LEU A 205 14.69 5.69 10.10
CA LEU A 205 16.01 5.37 10.63
C LEU A 205 15.92 4.85 12.06
N LEU A 206 15.12 5.49 12.90
CA LEU A 206 14.91 5.09 14.29
C LEU A 206 14.08 3.80 14.42
N SER A 207 13.00 3.66 13.64
CA SER A 207 12.11 2.50 13.71
C SER A 207 12.70 1.23 13.11
N SER A 208 13.72 1.34 12.27
CA SER A 208 14.35 0.16 11.64
C SER A 208 14.88 -0.84 12.66
N GLY A 209 15.34 -0.39 13.83
CA GLY A 209 15.75 -1.24 14.95
C GLY A 209 14.60 -1.88 15.72
N PHE A 210 13.42 -1.25 15.75
CA PHE A 210 12.23 -1.77 16.44
C PHE A 210 11.40 -2.72 15.59
N THR A 211 11.36 -2.48 14.27
CA THR A 211 10.53 -3.27 13.33
C THR A 211 10.98 -4.73 13.25
N VAL A 212 12.25 -5.01 13.51
CA VAL A 212 12.80 -6.39 13.56
C VAL A 212 12.19 -7.23 14.69
N ARG A 213 11.61 -6.59 15.72
CA ARG A 213 11.05 -7.26 16.89
C ARG A 213 9.55 -7.61 16.75
N LEU A 214 8.84 -6.99 15.81
CA LEU A 214 7.40 -7.24 15.60
C LEU A 214 7.19 -8.30 14.53
N PRO A 215 6.32 -9.31 14.78
CA PRO A 215 5.96 -10.27 13.75
C PRO A 215 5.28 -9.58 12.56
N ASP A 216 5.77 -9.80 11.36
CA ASP A 216 5.21 -9.27 10.11
C ASP A 216 3.70 -9.42 9.99
N ARG A 217 3.19 -10.54 10.51
CA ARG A 217 1.77 -10.86 10.52
C ARG A 217 0.95 -9.87 11.34
N LEU A 218 1.45 -9.51 12.54
CA LEU A 218 0.80 -8.53 13.40
C LEU A 218 0.71 -7.17 12.71
N LEU A 219 1.82 -6.71 12.16
CA LEU A 219 1.90 -5.43 11.47
C LEU A 219 0.90 -5.38 10.29
N ARG A 220 0.83 -6.44 9.50
CA ARG A 220 -0.13 -6.53 8.37
C ARG A 220 -1.58 -6.53 8.84
N MET A 221 -1.90 -7.23 9.92
CA MET A 221 -3.26 -7.23 10.49
C MET A 221 -3.65 -5.84 10.98
N MET A 222 -2.77 -5.18 11.73
CA MET A 222 -3.02 -3.81 12.21
C MET A 222 -3.24 -2.83 11.06
N ILE A 223 -2.36 -2.83 10.06
CA ILE A 223 -2.49 -1.97 8.88
C ILE A 223 -3.79 -2.28 8.14
N GLY A 224 -4.12 -3.56 7.94
CA GLY A 224 -5.34 -3.97 7.26
C GLY A 224 -6.61 -3.48 7.95
N VAL A 225 -6.68 -3.59 9.28
CA VAL A 225 -7.81 -3.08 10.09
C VAL A 225 -7.94 -1.56 9.96
N VAL A 226 -6.82 -0.82 10.09
CA VAL A 226 -6.84 0.65 9.98
C VAL A 226 -7.25 1.10 8.58
N LEU A 227 -6.74 0.44 7.53
CA LEU A 227 -7.12 0.76 6.15
C LEU A 227 -8.61 0.49 5.90
N ALA A 228 -9.14 -0.66 6.34
CA ALA A 228 -10.54 -1.00 6.18
C ALA A 228 -11.45 0.00 6.92
N ALA A 229 -11.13 0.33 8.16
CA ALA A 229 -11.87 1.31 8.94
C ALA A 229 -11.83 2.72 8.30
N SER A 230 -10.65 3.17 7.87
CA SER A 230 -10.49 4.46 7.17
C SER A 230 -11.27 4.47 5.85
N GLY A 231 -11.27 3.34 5.13
CA GLY A 231 -12.02 3.20 3.89
C GLY A 231 -13.52 3.34 4.13
N VAL A 232 -14.08 2.62 5.09
CA VAL A 232 -15.49 2.69 5.45
C VAL A 232 -15.87 4.11 5.88
N ARG A 233 -15.01 4.79 6.64
CA ARG A 233 -15.25 6.19 7.07
C ARG A 233 -15.37 7.15 5.89
N LEU A 234 -14.60 6.92 4.82
CA LEU A 234 -14.60 7.75 3.61
C LEU A 234 -15.76 7.46 2.66
N LEU A 235 -16.49 6.35 2.83
CA LEU A 235 -17.67 6.05 2.01
C LEU A 235 -18.83 7.04 2.21
N ASN A 236 -18.75 7.88 3.24
CA ASN A 236 -19.72 8.94 3.54
C ASN A 236 -21.19 8.46 3.61
N GLN A 237 -21.37 7.22 4.05
CA GLN A 237 -22.69 6.62 4.28
C GLN A 237 -23.21 6.97 5.68
N PRO A 238 -24.53 6.94 5.90
CA PRO A 238 -25.10 6.96 7.25
C PRO A 238 -24.40 5.91 8.12
N TYR A 239 -24.03 6.27 9.35
CA TYR A 239 -23.30 5.38 10.29
C TYR A 239 -21.88 4.98 9.90
N SER A 240 -21.24 5.63 8.91
CA SER A 240 -19.87 5.31 8.50
C SER A 240 -18.85 5.51 9.64
N SER A 241 -19.11 6.46 10.55
CA SER A 241 -18.27 6.72 11.74
C SER A 241 -18.34 5.57 12.73
N GLU A 242 -19.57 5.15 13.07
CA GLU A 242 -19.79 4.05 14.01
C GLU A 242 -19.29 2.73 13.44
N SER A 243 -19.55 2.47 12.16
CA SER A 243 -19.05 1.28 11.46
C SER A 243 -17.51 1.24 11.45
N ALA A 244 -16.84 2.36 11.21
CA ALA A 244 -15.38 2.45 11.22
C ALA A 244 -14.81 2.18 12.62
N LEU A 245 -15.43 2.76 13.66
CA LEU A 245 -15.06 2.52 15.06
C LEU A 245 -15.28 1.07 15.46
N LEU A 246 -16.39 0.46 15.03
CA LEU A 246 -16.67 -0.95 15.25
C LEU A 246 -15.62 -1.85 14.59
N ILE A 247 -15.25 -1.58 13.35
CA ILE A 247 -14.20 -2.32 12.63
C ILE A 247 -12.86 -2.20 13.37
N LEU A 248 -12.51 -1.01 13.84
CA LEU A 248 -11.29 -0.81 14.64
C LEU A 248 -11.34 -1.60 15.94
N ALA A 249 -12.42 -1.50 16.70
CA ALA A 249 -12.57 -2.18 18.00
C ALA A 249 -12.54 -3.71 17.82
N VAL A 250 -13.37 -4.25 16.93
CA VAL A 250 -13.44 -5.69 16.66
C VAL A 250 -12.11 -6.21 16.11
N GLY A 251 -11.49 -5.46 15.20
CA GLY A 251 -10.20 -5.83 14.62
C GLY A 251 -9.08 -5.88 15.67
N LEU A 252 -8.98 -4.87 16.53
CA LEU A 252 -7.97 -4.84 17.61
C LEU A 252 -8.21 -5.93 18.66
N ILE A 253 -9.47 -6.16 19.05
CA ILE A 253 -9.83 -7.26 19.97
C ILE A 253 -9.47 -8.61 19.33
N GLY A 254 -9.82 -8.81 18.04
CA GLY A 254 -9.50 -10.05 17.32
C GLY A 254 -8.00 -10.29 17.24
N ILE A 255 -7.20 -9.26 16.99
CA ILE A 255 -5.73 -9.34 16.98
C ILE A 255 -5.22 -9.71 18.39
N ALA A 256 -5.70 -9.06 19.44
CA ALA A 256 -5.30 -9.33 20.83
C ALA A 256 -5.65 -10.76 21.26
N CYS A 257 -6.87 -11.23 20.95
CA CYS A 257 -7.30 -12.60 21.21
C CYS A 257 -6.44 -13.62 20.46
N TYR A 258 -6.18 -13.39 19.18
CA TYR A 258 -5.32 -14.26 18.37
C TYR A 258 -3.94 -14.43 19.00
N TYR A 259 -3.30 -13.34 19.44
CA TYR A 259 -1.97 -13.39 20.05
C TYR A 259 -1.98 -14.04 21.44
N ARG A 260 -3.01 -13.81 22.25
CA ARG A 260 -3.17 -14.47 23.54
C ARG A 260 -3.29 -15.99 23.37
N LEU A 261 -4.10 -16.45 22.41
CA LEU A 261 -4.27 -17.87 22.13
C LEU A 261 -3.01 -18.51 21.55
N ALA A 262 -2.31 -17.82 20.66
CA ALA A 262 -1.05 -18.28 20.07
C ALA A 262 0.05 -18.42 21.14
N ASN A 263 0.12 -17.51 22.10
CA ASN A 263 1.08 -17.56 23.19
C ASN A 263 0.76 -18.72 24.18
N ARG A 264 -0.50 -18.92 24.53
CA ARG A 264 -0.91 -20.05 25.41
C ARG A 264 -0.52 -21.40 24.81
N ARG A 265 -0.69 -21.61 23.50
CA ARG A 265 -0.29 -22.85 22.81
C ARG A 265 1.21 -23.09 22.83
N ARG A 266 2.04 -22.04 22.81
CA ARG A 266 3.51 -22.17 22.94
C ARG A 266 3.91 -22.60 24.33
N THR A 267 3.30 -22.02 25.36
CA THR A 267 3.59 -22.37 26.78
C THR A 267 3.19 -23.80 27.12
N THR A 268 2.06 -24.30 26.60
CA THR A 268 1.63 -25.70 26.85
C THR A 268 2.53 -26.71 26.13
N LEU A 269 3.09 -26.40 24.96
CA LEU A 269 4.02 -27.28 24.25
C LEU A 269 5.40 -27.34 24.91
N THR A 270 5.85 -26.29 25.57
CA THR A 270 7.12 -26.26 26.31
C THR A 270 7.02 -26.97 27.67
N LEU A 271 5.85 -26.97 28.32
CA LEU A 271 5.61 -27.66 29.59
C LEU A 271 5.31 -29.16 29.40
N GLY A 272 4.87 -29.59 28.22
CA GLY A 272 4.64 -31.03 27.93
C GLY A 272 5.85 -31.77 27.35
N ALA A 273 6.97 -31.06 27.11
CA ALA A 273 8.23 -31.60 26.60
C ALA A 273 9.34 -31.67 27.68
N ALA A 274 9.05 -31.25 28.92
CA ALA A 274 9.86 -31.39 30.12
C ALA A 274 9.31 -32.49 31.03
#